data_11eb9ce1547587a42733444a2ccb60d6
#
_entry.id   11eb9ce1547587a42733444a2ccb60d6
#
_cell.length_a   1.000
_cell.length_b   1.000
_cell.length_c   1.000
_cell.angle_alpha   90.00
_cell.angle_beta   90.00
_cell.angle_gamma   90.00
#
_symmetry.space_group_name_H-M   'P 1'
#
loop_
_entity.id
_entity.type
_entity.pdbx_description
1 polymer ?
#
loop_
_entity_poly.entity_id
_entity_poly.type
_entity_poly.pdbx_seq_one_letter_code
_entity_poly.pdbx_strand_id
1 'polypeptide(L)'
;MRKGLRNKNQGYSMVEMIIVIAIIGILSVMSLITWQAVDSAANKKAVSTFESELSTLRTTTMAQDSTLAMRLYYDTTLESYCLERGIIYMDIFVVPDPSDPVASLDYFSYKGTSNPVMVMKKGSITYDGQDVKDIADGVYIHFNKSDGSIDTAYGAATKYIFRDKSGDLIANVKLNKDTGLYKETYEN
;
A
#
# COMPACT_ATOMS: atom_id res chain seq x y z
N MET A 1 66.74 7.33 -30.26
CA MET A 1 65.69 8.27 -30.70
C MET A 1 64.44 8.02 -29.91
N ARG A 2 64.09 8.86 -28.91
CA ARG A 2 62.84 8.77 -28.13
C ARG A 2 61.83 9.68 -28.82
N LYS A 3 60.78 9.08 -29.41
CA LYS A 3 59.58 9.82 -29.90
C LYS A 3 58.80 10.31 -28.70
N GLY A 4 58.81 11.63 -28.48
CA GLY A 4 57.98 12.26 -27.49
C GLY A 4 56.51 12.15 -27.87
N LEU A 5 55.72 11.50 -27.01
CA LEU A 5 54.28 11.48 -27.09
C LEU A 5 53.77 12.91 -26.83
N ARG A 6 53.38 13.58 -27.89
CA ARG A 6 52.79 14.92 -27.84
C ARG A 6 51.35 14.77 -27.31
N ASN A 7 51.18 15.02 -26.01
CA ASN A 7 49.88 15.09 -25.36
C ASN A 7 49.09 16.23 -26.00
N LYS A 8 48.12 15.93 -26.86
CA LYS A 8 47.18 16.91 -27.39
C LYS A 8 46.08 17.10 -26.34
N ASN A 9 46.31 17.98 -25.38
CA ASN A 9 45.27 18.52 -24.55
C ASN A 9 44.41 19.46 -25.42
N GLN A 10 43.42 18.87 -26.10
CA GLN A 10 42.39 19.69 -26.77
C GLN A 10 41.45 20.18 -25.68
N GLY A 11 41.53 21.47 -25.35
CA GLY A 11 40.54 22.11 -24.48
C GLY A 11 39.17 22.12 -25.15
N TYR A 12 38.13 21.94 -24.37
CA TYR A 12 36.76 22.06 -24.88
C TYR A 12 36.49 23.46 -25.46
N SER A 13 35.79 23.51 -26.58
CA SER A 13 35.33 24.75 -27.17
C SER A 13 34.26 25.40 -26.27
N MET A 14 34.27 26.74 -26.17
CA MET A 14 33.24 27.46 -25.42
C MET A 14 31.80 27.11 -25.89
N VAL A 15 31.65 26.88 -27.18
CA VAL A 15 30.37 26.44 -27.80
C VAL A 15 29.96 25.04 -27.30
N GLU A 16 30.91 24.11 -27.19
CA GLU A 16 30.67 22.74 -26.74
C GLU A 16 30.20 22.72 -25.27
N MET A 17 30.76 23.58 -24.41
CA MET A 17 30.31 23.74 -23.03
C MET A 17 28.91 24.35 -22.92
N ILE A 18 28.57 25.30 -23.79
CA ILE A 18 27.22 25.88 -23.81
C ILE A 18 26.19 24.82 -24.22
N ILE A 19 26.50 24.00 -25.22
CA ILE A 19 25.60 22.91 -25.65
C ILE A 19 25.41 21.88 -24.54
N VAL A 20 26.47 21.48 -23.84
CA VAL A 20 26.40 20.53 -22.73
C VAL A 20 25.52 21.08 -21.61
N ILE A 21 25.71 22.36 -21.22
CA ILE A 21 24.87 22.98 -20.16
C ILE A 21 23.41 23.04 -20.59
N ALA A 22 23.12 23.37 -21.86
CA ALA A 22 21.77 23.40 -22.38
C ALA A 22 21.10 22.04 -22.34
N ILE A 23 21.81 20.96 -22.73
CA ILE A 23 21.29 19.58 -22.66
C ILE A 23 21.04 19.15 -21.22
N ILE A 24 21.97 19.43 -20.28
CA ILE A 24 21.79 19.13 -18.87
C ILE A 24 20.58 19.86 -18.30
N GLY A 25 20.39 21.13 -18.67
CA GLY A 25 19.23 21.92 -18.27
C GLY A 25 17.91 21.29 -18.70
N ILE A 26 17.81 20.86 -19.95
CA ILE A 26 16.59 20.19 -20.47
C ILE A 26 16.34 18.85 -19.77
N LEU A 27 17.38 18.03 -19.60
CA LEU A 27 17.26 16.73 -18.94
C LEU A 27 16.87 16.87 -17.46
N SER A 28 17.36 17.90 -16.77
CA SER A 28 17.01 18.15 -15.37
C SER A 28 15.52 18.47 -15.19
N VAL A 29 14.93 19.27 -16.08
CA VAL A 29 13.49 19.58 -16.03
C VAL A 29 12.63 18.35 -16.29
N MET A 30 13.00 17.51 -17.24
CA MET A 30 12.26 16.26 -17.53
C MET A 30 12.28 15.28 -16.35
N SER A 31 13.37 15.23 -15.62
CA SER A 31 13.50 14.34 -14.43
C SER A 31 12.49 14.67 -13.36
N LEU A 32 12.24 15.95 -13.07
CA LEU A 32 11.31 16.38 -12.01
C LEU A 32 9.85 15.97 -12.30
N ILE A 33 9.42 16.10 -13.56
CA ILE A 33 8.06 15.74 -13.98
C ILE A 33 7.82 14.24 -13.84
N THR A 34 8.82 13.42 -14.15
CA THR A 34 8.71 11.95 -14.07
C THR A 34 8.52 11.48 -12.63
N TRP A 35 9.20 12.07 -11.65
CA TRP A 35 9.07 11.68 -10.24
C TRP A 35 7.66 11.93 -9.69
N GLN A 36 7.04 13.05 -10.03
CA GLN A 36 5.67 13.37 -9.60
C GLN A 36 4.65 12.38 -10.21
N ALA A 37 4.80 12.03 -11.47
CA ALA A 37 3.93 11.07 -12.15
C ALA A 37 4.02 9.67 -11.52
N VAL A 38 5.22 9.22 -11.16
CA VAL A 38 5.45 7.92 -10.50
C VAL A 38 4.84 7.90 -9.10
N ASP A 39 5.05 8.95 -8.29
CA ASP A 39 4.46 9.02 -6.95
C ASP A 39 2.91 9.04 -7.04
N SER A 40 2.32 9.80 -7.96
CA SER A 40 0.86 9.82 -8.16
C SER A 40 0.30 8.46 -8.59
N ALA A 41 0.97 7.75 -9.48
CA ALA A 41 0.57 6.40 -9.89
C ALA A 41 0.68 5.40 -8.72
N ALA A 42 1.73 5.48 -7.91
CA ALA A 42 1.90 4.65 -6.73
C ALA A 42 0.81 4.89 -5.69
N ASN A 43 0.43 6.15 -5.47
CA ASN A 43 -0.64 6.54 -4.54
C ASN A 43 -2.01 5.99 -4.99
N LYS A 44 -2.36 6.13 -6.27
CA LYS A 44 -3.60 5.55 -6.82
C LYS A 44 -3.60 4.03 -6.71
N LYS A 45 -2.47 3.39 -6.98
CA LYS A 45 -2.32 1.95 -6.82
C LYS A 45 -2.53 1.51 -5.37
N ALA A 46 -2.08 2.29 -4.39
CA ALA A 46 -2.27 1.99 -2.97
C ALA A 46 -3.76 1.89 -2.62
N VAL A 47 -4.56 2.88 -3.02
CA VAL A 47 -6.02 2.90 -2.81
C VAL A 47 -6.68 1.71 -3.51
N SER A 48 -6.40 1.52 -4.81
CA SER A 48 -6.96 0.42 -5.59
C SER A 48 -6.60 -0.96 -5.03
N THR A 49 -5.36 -1.13 -4.49
CA THR A 49 -4.95 -2.36 -3.82
C THR A 49 -5.79 -2.61 -2.57
N PHE A 50 -5.95 -1.58 -1.73
CA PHE A 50 -6.75 -1.68 -0.51
C PHE A 50 -8.21 -2.07 -0.82
N GLU A 51 -8.83 -1.42 -1.79
CA GLU A 51 -10.21 -1.69 -2.21
C GLU A 51 -10.38 -3.10 -2.81
N SER A 52 -9.44 -3.53 -3.63
CA SER A 52 -9.42 -4.88 -4.18
C SER A 52 -9.35 -5.95 -3.08
N GLU A 53 -8.50 -5.72 -2.06
CA GLU A 53 -8.37 -6.62 -0.92
C GLU A 53 -9.64 -6.65 -0.07
N LEU A 54 -10.28 -5.48 0.18
CA LEU A 54 -11.58 -5.39 0.86
C LEU A 54 -12.67 -6.17 0.12
N SER A 55 -12.79 -5.94 -1.18
CA SER A 55 -13.80 -6.63 -2.01
C SER A 55 -13.58 -8.13 -2.04
N THR A 56 -12.34 -8.55 -2.13
CA THR A 56 -11.97 -9.97 -2.12
C THR A 56 -12.29 -10.60 -0.76
N LEU A 57 -11.89 -9.94 0.35
CA LEU A 57 -12.20 -10.43 1.69
C LEU A 57 -13.71 -10.60 1.89
N ARG A 58 -14.50 -9.56 1.57
CA ARG A 58 -15.95 -9.60 1.69
C ARG A 58 -16.57 -10.75 0.90
N THR A 59 -16.20 -10.87 -0.38
CA THR A 59 -16.73 -11.91 -1.27
C THR A 59 -16.36 -13.31 -0.78
N THR A 60 -15.13 -13.49 -0.32
CA THR A 60 -14.63 -14.77 0.17
C THR A 60 -15.31 -15.16 1.49
N THR A 61 -15.48 -14.21 2.43
CA THR A 61 -16.19 -14.44 3.70
C THR A 61 -17.64 -14.86 3.46
N MET A 62 -18.34 -14.20 2.56
CA MET A 62 -19.72 -14.56 2.22
C MET A 62 -19.81 -15.92 1.53
N ALA A 63 -18.81 -16.29 0.73
CA ALA A 63 -18.86 -17.53 -0.06
C ALA A 63 -18.35 -18.77 0.71
N GLN A 64 -17.35 -18.61 1.57
CA GLN A 64 -16.60 -19.75 2.09
C GLN A 64 -16.56 -19.82 3.63
N ASP A 65 -16.04 -18.78 4.29
CA ASP A 65 -15.73 -18.82 5.71
C ASP A 65 -16.09 -17.52 6.42
N SER A 66 -16.70 -17.66 7.61
CA SER A 66 -17.09 -16.54 8.47
C SER A 66 -15.96 -16.03 9.38
N THR A 67 -14.84 -16.73 9.46
CA THR A 67 -13.72 -16.37 10.36
C THR A 67 -12.61 -15.58 9.69
N LEU A 68 -12.71 -15.39 8.36
CA LEU A 68 -11.72 -14.65 7.60
C LEU A 68 -11.71 -13.16 7.98
N ALA A 69 -10.51 -12.65 8.22
CA ALA A 69 -10.29 -11.26 8.55
C ALA A 69 -9.07 -10.71 7.83
N MET A 70 -8.96 -9.40 7.79
CA MET A 70 -7.80 -8.68 7.27
C MET A 70 -7.31 -7.69 8.31
N ARG A 71 -5.99 -7.58 8.45
CA ARG A 71 -5.32 -6.61 9.30
C ARG A 71 -4.60 -5.58 8.43
N LEU A 72 -4.89 -4.30 8.64
CA LEU A 72 -4.12 -3.18 8.11
C LEU A 72 -3.19 -2.69 9.21
N TYR A 73 -1.89 -2.70 8.98
CA TYR A 73 -0.88 -2.29 9.96
C TYR A 73 0.32 -1.61 9.30
N TYR A 74 1.16 -0.97 10.08
CA TYR A 74 2.42 -0.42 9.62
C TYR A 74 3.57 -1.34 9.99
N ASP A 75 4.28 -1.84 8.99
CA ASP A 75 5.48 -2.65 9.17
C ASP A 75 6.71 -1.75 9.26
N THR A 76 7.36 -1.76 10.41
CA THR A 76 8.55 -0.93 10.67
C THR A 76 9.79 -1.41 9.92
N THR A 77 9.86 -2.69 9.56
CA THR A 77 10.98 -3.27 8.81
C THR A 77 10.88 -2.91 7.33
N LEU A 78 9.68 -3.01 6.78
CA LEU A 78 9.39 -2.64 5.38
C LEU A 78 9.18 -1.13 5.20
N GLU A 79 9.03 -0.40 6.31
CA GLU A 79 8.65 1.03 6.33
C GLU A 79 7.41 1.30 5.46
N SER A 80 6.38 0.47 5.63
CA SER A 80 5.22 0.44 4.74
C SER A 80 3.94 0.06 5.48
N TYR A 81 2.82 0.60 5.02
CA TYR A 81 1.51 0.09 5.39
C TYR A 81 1.26 -1.21 4.64
N CYS A 82 0.88 -2.23 5.37
CA CYS A 82 0.70 -3.57 4.87
C CYS A 82 -0.70 -4.09 5.21
N LEU A 83 -1.21 -4.93 4.32
CA LEU A 83 -2.41 -5.73 4.55
C LEU A 83 -2.01 -7.19 4.70
N GLU A 84 -2.54 -7.82 5.70
CA GLU A 84 -2.34 -9.22 5.98
C GLU A 84 -3.69 -9.90 6.16
N ARG A 85 -3.87 -11.04 5.51
CA ARG A 85 -5.09 -11.84 5.64
C ARG A 85 -4.86 -12.93 6.67
N GLY A 86 -5.87 -13.16 7.51
CA GLY A 86 -5.83 -14.17 8.53
C GLY A 86 -7.22 -14.60 8.93
N ILE A 87 -7.29 -15.37 9.99
CA ILE A 87 -8.53 -15.81 10.61
C ILE A 87 -8.67 -15.22 12.00
N ILE A 88 -9.89 -15.03 12.47
CA ILE A 88 -10.16 -14.71 13.87
C ILE A 88 -10.47 -16.03 14.57
N TYR A 89 -9.58 -16.42 15.48
CA TYR A 89 -9.75 -17.63 16.28
C TYR A 89 -9.81 -17.25 17.76
N MET A 90 -10.91 -17.57 18.44
CA MET A 90 -11.14 -17.21 19.85
C MET A 90 -10.83 -15.73 20.16
N ASP A 91 -11.33 -14.82 19.33
CA ASP A 91 -11.10 -13.37 19.43
C ASP A 91 -9.65 -12.91 19.24
N ILE A 92 -8.78 -13.77 18.73
CA ILE A 92 -7.38 -13.46 18.43
C ILE A 92 -7.17 -13.54 16.90
N PHE A 93 -6.58 -12.49 16.33
CA PHE A 93 -6.16 -12.53 14.92
C PHE A 93 -4.91 -13.41 14.81
N VAL A 94 -5.02 -14.45 13.98
CA VAL A 94 -3.91 -15.37 13.72
C VAL A 94 -3.57 -15.33 12.22
N VAL A 95 -2.29 -15.12 11.94
CA VAL A 95 -1.75 -15.36 10.59
C VAL A 95 -1.39 -16.82 10.51
N PRO A 96 -2.02 -17.59 9.63
CA PRO A 96 -1.75 -19.00 9.55
C PRO A 96 -0.31 -19.29 9.15
N ASP A 97 0.38 -20.07 9.95
CA ASP A 97 1.69 -20.61 9.61
C ASP A 97 1.48 -21.98 8.91
N PRO A 98 1.93 -22.14 7.66
CA PRO A 98 1.80 -23.42 6.94
C PRO A 98 2.50 -24.60 7.64
N SER A 99 3.40 -24.32 8.58
CA SER A 99 4.09 -25.33 9.40
C SER A 99 3.34 -25.72 10.68
N ASP A 100 2.25 -24.99 11.03
CA ASP A 100 1.42 -25.28 12.20
C ASP A 100 0.22 -26.16 11.82
N PRO A 101 0.16 -27.43 12.28
CA PRO A 101 -0.94 -28.34 11.94
C PRO A 101 -2.29 -27.93 12.53
N VAL A 102 -2.34 -27.08 13.55
CA VAL A 102 -3.60 -26.58 14.13
C VAL A 102 -4.18 -25.47 13.27
N ALA A 103 -3.35 -24.59 12.75
CA ALA A 103 -3.74 -23.57 11.81
C ALA A 103 -4.11 -24.14 10.43
N SER A 104 -3.67 -25.36 10.12
CA SER A 104 -3.86 -25.98 8.81
C SER A 104 -5.27 -26.49 8.55
N LEU A 105 -6.09 -26.75 9.56
CA LEU A 105 -7.38 -27.41 9.39
C LEU A 105 -8.45 -26.53 8.73
N ASP A 106 -8.44 -25.22 9.01
CA ASP A 106 -9.40 -24.27 8.41
C ASP A 106 -8.78 -23.41 7.28
N TYR A 107 -7.48 -23.44 7.17
CA TYR A 107 -6.72 -22.58 6.27
C TYR A 107 -6.51 -23.12 4.86
N PHE A 108 -6.57 -24.45 4.66
CA PHE A 108 -6.29 -25.06 3.36
C PHE A 108 -7.27 -24.70 2.23
N SER A 109 -8.44 -24.22 2.54
CA SER A 109 -9.35 -23.67 1.53
C SER A 109 -9.06 -22.24 1.11
N TYR A 110 -8.21 -21.52 1.87
CA TYR A 110 -7.84 -20.15 1.60
C TYR A 110 -6.38 -20.05 1.17
N LYS A 111 -6.15 -19.93 -0.12
CA LYS A 111 -4.81 -19.70 -0.70
C LYS A 111 -4.35 -18.26 -0.49
N GLY A 112 -4.38 -17.79 0.76
CA GLY A 112 -3.74 -16.54 1.14
C GLY A 112 -2.26 -16.82 1.34
N THR A 113 -1.41 -16.08 0.68
CA THR A 113 0.03 -16.09 0.99
C THR A 113 0.22 -15.46 2.36
N SER A 114 1.01 -16.09 3.22
CA SER A 114 1.49 -15.52 4.50
C SER A 114 2.35 -14.25 4.30
N ASN A 115 2.50 -13.79 3.08
CA ASN A 115 3.24 -12.58 2.77
C ASN A 115 2.29 -11.38 2.80
N PRO A 116 2.59 -10.35 3.59
CA PRO A 116 1.80 -9.13 3.62
C PRO A 116 1.79 -8.44 2.26
N VAL A 117 0.63 -7.96 1.87
CA VAL A 117 0.48 -7.12 0.68
C VAL A 117 0.91 -5.71 1.04
N MET A 118 2.00 -5.23 0.45
CA MET A 118 2.44 -3.85 0.63
C MET A 118 1.45 -2.91 -0.06
N VAL A 119 0.82 -2.04 0.72
CA VAL A 119 -0.19 -1.09 0.23
C VAL A 119 0.46 0.24 -0.10
N MET A 120 1.12 0.86 0.88
CA MET A 120 1.63 2.21 0.75
C MET A 120 2.97 2.37 1.47
N LYS A 121 4.00 2.82 0.75
CA LYS A 121 5.33 3.07 1.32
C LYS A 121 5.56 4.53 1.71
N LYS A 122 4.95 5.47 0.99
CA LYS A 122 5.13 6.91 1.21
C LYS A 122 3.79 7.56 1.44
N GLY A 123 3.64 8.26 2.58
CA GLY A 123 2.40 8.91 2.97
C GLY A 123 1.83 8.35 4.27
N SER A 124 0.54 8.55 4.50
CA SER A 124 -0.15 8.06 5.69
C SER A 124 -1.51 7.47 5.37
N ILE A 125 -1.90 6.47 6.15
CA ILE A 125 -3.25 5.91 6.16
C ILE A 125 -3.81 6.15 7.56
N THR A 126 -4.86 6.95 7.64
CA THR A 126 -5.55 7.18 8.92
C THR A 126 -6.86 6.42 8.96
N TYR A 127 -7.20 5.93 10.13
CA TYR A 127 -8.42 5.24 10.47
C TYR A 127 -9.14 6.02 11.55
N ASP A 128 -10.37 6.46 11.28
CA ASP A 128 -11.19 7.28 12.18
C ASP A 128 -10.44 8.46 12.84
N GLY A 129 -9.48 9.04 12.10
CA GLY A 129 -8.68 10.20 12.51
C GLY A 129 -7.36 9.88 13.19
N GLN A 130 -7.04 8.61 13.46
CA GLN A 130 -5.76 8.16 14.01
C GLN A 130 -4.91 7.52 12.90
N ASP A 131 -3.61 7.81 12.87
CA ASP A 131 -2.69 7.14 11.94
C ASP A 131 -2.57 5.65 12.31
N VAL A 132 -2.70 4.78 11.32
CA VAL A 132 -2.56 3.32 11.51
C VAL A 132 -1.18 2.95 12.04
N LYS A 133 -0.16 3.77 11.75
CA LYS A 133 1.19 3.61 12.28
C LYS A 133 1.25 3.69 13.82
N ASP A 134 0.34 4.45 14.42
CA ASP A 134 0.29 4.67 15.87
C ASP A 134 -0.59 3.63 16.60
N ILE A 135 -1.16 2.67 15.86
CA ILE A 135 -1.98 1.59 16.39
C ILE A 135 -1.12 0.33 16.47
N ALA A 136 -0.78 -0.10 17.69
CA ALA A 136 0.21 -1.16 17.97
C ALA A 136 -0.07 -2.47 17.21
N ASP A 137 -1.33 -2.89 17.16
CA ASP A 137 -1.73 -4.15 16.53
C ASP A 137 -2.35 -3.95 15.12
N GLY A 138 -2.41 -2.67 14.65
CA GLY A 138 -3.09 -2.33 13.42
C GLY A 138 -4.61 -2.34 13.55
N VAL A 139 -5.30 -2.33 12.42
CA VAL A 139 -6.76 -2.27 12.32
C VAL A 139 -7.28 -3.53 11.68
N TYR A 140 -8.23 -4.18 12.35
CA TYR A 140 -8.85 -5.41 11.85
C TYR A 140 -10.13 -5.09 11.08
N ILE A 141 -10.35 -5.83 10.00
CA ILE A 141 -11.53 -5.74 9.16
C ILE A 141 -12.09 -7.14 9.00
N HIS A 142 -13.32 -7.32 9.43
CA HIS A 142 -14.05 -8.58 9.35
C HIS A 142 -15.46 -8.32 8.83
N PHE A 143 -15.96 -9.22 7.98
CA PHE A 143 -17.30 -9.14 7.42
C PHE A 143 -18.18 -10.30 7.92
N ASN A 144 -19.45 -10.03 8.14
CA ASN A 144 -20.44 -11.05 8.45
C ASN A 144 -20.72 -11.92 7.22
N LYS A 145 -20.70 -13.23 7.41
CA LYS A 145 -20.98 -14.19 6.34
C LYS A 145 -22.39 -14.05 5.77
N SER A 146 -23.37 -13.72 6.61
CA SER A 146 -24.80 -13.73 6.24
C SER A 146 -25.19 -12.66 5.24
N ASP A 147 -24.60 -11.46 5.34
CA ASP A 147 -25.00 -10.28 4.59
C ASP A 147 -23.84 -9.42 4.08
N GLY A 148 -22.59 -9.77 4.48
CA GLY A 148 -21.39 -9.03 4.14
C GLY A 148 -21.32 -7.65 4.81
N SER A 149 -22.07 -7.41 5.87
CA SER A 149 -21.93 -6.23 6.74
C SER A 149 -20.60 -6.29 7.50
N ILE A 150 -20.17 -5.16 8.06
CA ILE A 150 -18.97 -5.13 8.89
C ILE A 150 -19.32 -5.71 10.27
N ASP A 151 -18.51 -6.68 10.72
CA ASP A 151 -18.63 -7.18 12.08
C ASP A 151 -17.99 -6.19 13.06
N THR A 152 -18.84 -5.53 13.84
CA THR A 152 -18.43 -4.50 14.78
C THR A 152 -17.78 -5.03 16.06
N ALA A 153 -17.83 -6.35 16.30
CA ALA A 153 -17.17 -6.96 17.45
C ALA A 153 -15.64 -6.83 17.36
N TYR A 154 -15.10 -6.75 16.15
CA TYR A 154 -13.65 -6.70 15.91
C TYR A 154 -13.16 -5.34 15.41
N GLY A 155 -13.93 -4.31 15.58
CA GLY A 155 -13.61 -2.95 15.15
C GLY A 155 -14.55 -2.46 14.06
N ALA A 156 -15.17 -1.32 14.31
CA ALA A 156 -16.16 -0.74 13.40
C ALA A 156 -15.53 0.26 12.41
N ALA A 157 -14.37 -0.08 11.87
CA ALA A 157 -13.63 0.80 10.98
C ALA A 157 -14.41 1.14 9.72
N THR A 158 -14.95 2.33 9.67
CA THR A 158 -15.76 2.77 8.53
C THR A 158 -15.08 3.79 7.64
N LYS A 159 -13.99 4.42 8.10
CA LYS A 159 -13.38 5.52 7.35
C LYS A 159 -11.86 5.42 7.33
N TYR A 160 -11.32 5.26 6.11
CA TYR A 160 -9.88 5.27 5.84
C TYR A 160 -9.54 6.45 4.97
N ILE A 161 -8.55 7.25 5.39
CA ILE A 161 -8.08 8.40 4.63
C ILE A 161 -6.64 8.13 4.21
N PHE A 162 -6.40 8.19 2.92
CA PHE A 162 -5.09 8.07 2.31
C PHE A 162 -4.54 9.46 2.00
N ARG A 163 -3.34 9.73 2.49
CA ARG A 163 -2.61 10.99 2.22
C ARG A 163 -1.25 10.68 1.64
N ASP A 164 -0.78 11.55 0.76
CA ASP A 164 0.57 11.43 0.22
C ASP A 164 1.64 11.88 1.22
N LYS A 165 2.91 11.85 0.79
CA LYS A 165 4.05 12.30 1.60
C LYS A 165 4.02 13.78 1.97
N SER A 166 3.29 14.62 1.24
CA SER A 166 3.10 16.04 1.48
C SER A 166 1.95 16.32 2.44
N GLY A 167 1.14 15.30 2.75
CA GLY A 167 -0.06 15.39 3.56
C GLY A 167 -1.33 15.67 2.74
N ASP A 168 -1.21 15.76 1.40
CA ASP A 168 -2.34 16.01 0.53
C ASP A 168 -3.25 14.78 0.46
N LEU A 169 -4.56 14.99 0.38
CA LEU A 169 -5.54 13.92 0.31
C LEU A 169 -5.43 13.19 -1.03
N ILE A 170 -5.26 11.87 -0.98
CA ILE A 170 -5.32 11.00 -2.16
C ILE A 170 -6.75 10.51 -2.33
N ALA A 171 -7.29 9.87 -1.29
CA ALA A 171 -8.64 9.32 -1.31
C ALA A 171 -9.20 9.15 0.11
N ASN A 172 -10.51 9.15 0.18
CA ASN A 172 -11.27 8.80 1.38
C ASN A 172 -12.14 7.58 1.06
N VAL A 173 -11.79 6.44 1.63
CA VAL A 173 -12.53 5.19 1.48
C VAL A 173 -13.44 5.01 2.68
N LYS A 174 -14.74 5.11 2.46
CA LYS A 174 -15.76 4.94 3.50
C LYS A 174 -16.51 3.64 3.29
N LEU A 175 -16.47 2.76 4.29
CA LEU A 175 -17.26 1.55 4.31
C LEU A 175 -18.63 1.82 4.94
N ASN A 176 -19.66 1.26 4.33
CA ASN A 176 -20.97 1.20 4.93
C ASN A 176 -21.02 -0.02 5.85
N LYS A 177 -21.23 0.20 7.15
CA LYS A 177 -21.23 -0.85 8.16
C LYS A 177 -22.31 -1.91 7.93
N ASP A 178 -23.49 -1.51 7.40
CA ASP A 178 -24.64 -2.39 7.25
C ASP A 178 -24.57 -3.26 5.98
N THR A 179 -23.79 -2.84 4.99
CA THR A 179 -23.66 -3.57 3.71
C THR A 179 -22.24 -4.05 3.43
N GLY A 180 -21.24 -3.55 4.16
CA GLY A 180 -19.83 -3.81 3.89
C GLY A 180 -19.31 -3.25 2.55
N LEU A 181 -20.15 -2.50 1.83
CA LEU A 181 -19.74 -1.87 0.59
C LEU A 181 -18.96 -0.59 0.88
N TYR A 182 -17.96 -0.30 0.07
CA TYR A 182 -17.19 0.91 0.18
C TYR A 182 -17.63 1.96 -0.85
N LYS A 183 -17.45 3.22 -0.47
CA LYS A 183 -17.56 4.38 -1.36
C LYS A 183 -16.26 5.16 -1.29
N GLU A 184 -15.70 5.39 -2.44
CA GLU A 184 -14.49 6.17 -2.65
C GLU A 184 -14.85 7.62 -2.98
N THR A 185 -14.05 8.56 -2.45
CA THR A 185 -14.13 9.98 -2.80
C THR A 185 -12.70 10.50 -2.97
N TYR A 186 -12.38 10.95 -4.17
CA TYR A 186 -11.15 11.67 -4.46
C TYR A 186 -11.38 13.16 -4.29
N GLU A 187 -10.39 13.90 -3.83
CA GLU A 187 -10.38 15.34 -4.03
C GLU A 187 -9.87 15.65 -5.44
N ASN A 188 -10.63 16.47 -6.16
CA ASN A 188 -10.25 17.01 -7.48
C ASN A 188 -9.30 18.20 -7.32
#